data_dd8b123919a36884d221be870ac3ffa1
#
_entry.id   dd8b123919a36884d221be870ac3ffa1
#
_cell.length_a   1.000
_cell.length_b   1.000
_cell.length_c   1.000
_cell.angle_alpha   90.00
_cell.angle_beta   90.00
_cell.angle_gamma   90.00
#
_symmetry.space_group_name_H-M   'P 1'
#
loop_
_entity.id
_entity.type
_entity.pdbx_description
1 polymer ?
#
loop_
_entity_poly.entity_id
_entity_poly.type
_entity_poly.pdbx_seq_one_letter_code
_entity_poly.pdbx_strand_id
1 'polypeptide(L)'
;MALSAYRNAERMMATSDPGCGISWNLLAGIGRIESMHANGGATDARGTAIRPIYGPALDGTLPGNEVIVQSKADGQVTYARAVGPMQFLPGTWARYAADGKGDGVADPQNLYDSTLAAARYLCSGGLNLRDPQQVMAAILRYNNSMAYAQNVLGWAAAYATGVVPVDLPPMTGPPPPLGGAHDEHPEGLGPNLPMNVIGLPADDPLARTPLIDLGQPQPAGSQRWMAPSQTPGPLPGCTIICIGP
;
A
#
# COMPACT_ATOMS: atom_id res chain seq x y z
N MET A 1 -13.87 -9.08 9.52
CA MET A 1 -14.31 -8.62 8.18
C MET A 1 -13.09 -8.25 7.31
N ALA A 2 -12.28 -7.28 7.67
CA ALA A 2 -11.18 -6.78 6.82
C ALA A 2 -10.19 -7.87 6.36
N LEU A 3 -9.65 -8.68 7.27
CA LEU A 3 -8.76 -9.79 6.90
C LEU A 3 -9.42 -10.77 5.90
N SER A 4 -10.71 -11.04 6.06
CA SER A 4 -11.44 -11.89 5.11
C SER A 4 -11.52 -11.29 3.73
N ALA A 5 -11.73 -9.96 3.62
CA ALA A 5 -11.76 -9.26 2.34
C ALA A 5 -10.40 -9.29 1.64
N TYR A 6 -9.30 -9.02 2.36
CA TYR A 6 -7.95 -9.08 1.80
C TYR A 6 -7.57 -10.48 1.30
N ARG A 7 -7.83 -11.51 2.11
CA ARG A 7 -7.58 -12.91 1.69
C ARG A 7 -8.50 -13.37 0.57
N ASN A 8 -9.71 -12.84 0.50
CA ASN A 8 -10.62 -13.11 -0.60
C ASN A 8 -10.08 -12.55 -1.92
N ALA A 9 -9.65 -11.29 -1.92
CA ALA A 9 -9.06 -10.65 -3.08
C ALA A 9 -7.80 -11.38 -3.56
N GLU A 10 -6.89 -11.75 -2.64
CA GLU A 10 -5.72 -12.58 -2.96
C GLU A 10 -6.10 -13.88 -3.67
N ARG A 11 -7.08 -14.62 -3.15
CA ARG A 11 -7.54 -15.88 -3.77
C ARG A 11 -8.17 -15.67 -5.14
N MET A 12 -9.00 -14.64 -5.29
CA MET A 12 -9.63 -14.32 -6.56
C MET A 12 -8.58 -13.94 -7.60
N MET A 13 -7.58 -13.14 -7.24
CA MET A 13 -6.48 -12.78 -8.13
C MET A 13 -5.57 -13.95 -8.43
N ALA A 14 -5.33 -14.87 -7.51
CA ALA A 14 -4.56 -16.09 -7.77
C ALA A 14 -5.19 -16.95 -8.86
N THR A 15 -6.51 -16.86 -9.05
CA THR A 15 -7.25 -17.56 -10.12
C THR A 15 -7.32 -16.74 -11.41
N SER A 16 -7.62 -15.44 -11.30
CA SER A 16 -7.87 -14.57 -12.48
C SER A 16 -6.59 -13.99 -13.09
N ASP A 17 -5.56 -13.76 -12.29
CA ASP A 17 -4.25 -13.25 -12.71
C ASP A 17 -3.12 -13.89 -11.88
N PRO A 18 -2.82 -15.18 -12.09
CA PRO A 18 -1.81 -15.92 -11.33
C PRO A 18 -0.40 -15.36 -11.49
N GLY A 19 -0.14 -14.63 -12.58
CA GLY A 19 1.14 -13.98 -12.84
C GLY A 19 1.46 -12.86 -11.86
N CYS A 20 0.45 -12.15 -11.38
CA CYS A 20 0.63 -11.00 -10.52
C CYS A 20 1.20 -11.35 -9.13
N GLY A 21 0.63 -12.34 -8.46
CA GLY A 21 1.11 -12.75 -7.13
C GLY A 21 0.89 -11.73 -6.01
N ILE A 22 -0.18 -10.93 -6.10
CA ILE A 22 -0.60 -10.03 -5.03
C ILE A 22 -0.80 -10.79 -3.72
N SER A 23 -0.35 -10.22 -2.59
CA SER A 23 -0.53 -10.82 -1.27
C SER A 23 -1.57 -10.07 -0.44
N TRP A 24 -2.29 -10.80 0.42
CA TRP A 24 -3.29 -10.22 1.31
C TRP A 24 -2.69 -9.19 2.28
N ASN A 25 -1.46 -9.39 2.72
CA ASN A 25 -0.78 -8.49 3.65
C ASN A 25 -0.42 -7.16 2.99
N LEU A 26 -0.07 -7.14 1.69
CA LEU A 26 0.11 -5.89 0.94
C LEU A 26 -1.20 -5.11 0.86
N LEU A 27 -2.30 -5.77 0.52
CA LEU A 27 -3.63 -5.16 0.50
C LEU A 27 -4.03 -4.63 1.89
N ALA A 28 -3.71 -5.36 2.94
CA ALA A 28 -3.96 -4.93 4.32
C ALA A 28 -3.10 -3.71 4.70
N GLY A 29 -1.84 -3.64 4.26
CA GLY A 29 -0.98 -2.48 4.44
C GLY A 29 -1.60 -1.21 3.82
N ILE A 30 -2.08 -1.30 2.59
CA ILE A 30 -2.80 -0.21 1.92
C ILE A 30 -4.08 0.15 2.68
N GLY A 31 -4.95 -0.81 2.96
CA GLY A 31 -6.22 -0.54 3.66
C GLY A 31 -6.03 0.00 5.08
N ARG A 32 -4.89 -0.28 5.72
CA ARG A 32 -4.49 0.36 6.99
C ARG A 32 -4.29 1.86 6.82
N ILE A 33 -3.57 2.25 5.79
CA ILE A 33 -3.22 3.65 5.55
C ILE A 33 -4.44 4.43 5.03
N GLU A 34 -5.21 3.84 4.10
CA GLU A 34 -6.32 4.54 3.44
C GLU A 34 -7.49 4.84 4.37
N SER A 35 -7.86 3.90 5.23
CA SER A 35 -9.07 4.06 6.05
C SER A 35 -9.01 3.37 7.42
N MET A 36 -7.84 2.91 7.86
CA MET A 36 -7.73 2.05 9.06
C MET A 36 -8.69 0.84 8.96
N HIS A 37 -8.70 0.17 7.79
CA HIS A 37 -9.57 -0.98 7.51
C HIS A 37 -11.06 -0.67 7.63
N ALA A 38 -11.52 0.39 6.99
CA ALA A 38 -12.88 0.92 7.11
C ALA A 38 -13.20 1.40 8.54
N ASN A 39 -12.40 2.35 9.05
CA ASN A 39 -12.55 2.94 10.39
C ASN A 39 -12.57 1.90 11.53
N GLY A 40 -11.60 0.98 11.52
CA GLY A 40 -11.53 -0.09 12.52
C GLY A 40 -12.48 -1.24 12.26
N GLY A 41 -12.92 -1.43 11.01
CA GLY A 41 -13.84 -2.50 10.64
C GLY A 41 -15.31 -2.13 10.81
N ALA A 42 -15.64 -0.84 10.80
CA ALA A 42 -17.02 -0.33 10.91
C ALA A 42 -17.81 -0.60 9.62
N THR A 43 -18.13 -1.86 9.38
CA THR A 43 -18.90 -2.36 8.24
C THR A 43 -20.13 -3.14 8.71
N ASP A 44 -21.11 -3.25 7.83
CA ASP A 44 -22.21 -4.17 8.01
C ASP A 44 -21.76 -5.63 7.82
N ALA A 45 -22.68 -6.56 7.96
CA ALA A 45 -22.40 -7.99 7.84
C ALA A 45 -21.96 -8.42 6.41
N ARG A 46 -22.18 -7.57 5.40
CA ARG A 46 -21.79 -7.79 4.01
C ARG A 46 -20.50 -7.06 3.61
N GLY A 47 -19.91 -6.30 4.55
CA GLY A 47 -18.66 -5.59 4.34
C GLY A 47 -18.81 -4.16 3.81
N THR A 48 -20.03 -3.62 3.70
CA THR A 48 -20.26 -2.23 3.32
C THR A 48 -20.05 -1.32 4.54
N ALA A 49 -19.33 -0.22 4.36
CA ALA A 49 -19.08 0.75 5.42
C ALA A 49 -20.39 1.30 6.00
N ILE A 50 -20.54 1.24 7.34
CA ILE A 50 -21.76 1.72 8.03
C ILE A 50 -21.97 3.22 7.77
N ARG A 51 -20.89 3.98 7.71
CA ARG A 51 -20.87 5.37 7.28
C ARG A 51 -20.00 5.47 6.04
N PRO A 52 -20.49 6.07 4.94
CA PRO A 52 -19.72 6.23 3.73
C PRO A 52 -18.37 6.93 4.01
N ILE A 53 -17.31 6.38 3.46
CA ILE A 53 -15.95 6.89 3.62
C ILE A 53 -15.61 7.72 2.39
N TYR A 54 -15.26 8.98 2.63
CA TYR A 54 -14.84 9.92 1.59
C TYR A 54 -13.57 10.63 2.04
N GLY A 55 -12.63 10.77 1.13
CA GLY A 55 -11.48 11.64 1.28
C GLY A 55 -11.86 13.12 1.23
N PRO A 56 -10.93 14.04 1.42
CA PRO A 56 -11.15 15.46 1.20
C PRO A 56 -11.53 15.75 -0.27
N ALA A 57 -12.14 16.90 -0.51
CA ALA A 57 -12.35 17.39 -1.88
C ALA A 57 -10.99 17.72 -2.52
N LEU A 58 -10.80 17.30 -3.75
CA LEU A 58 -9.59 17.59 -4.52
C LEU A 58 -9.78 18.94 -5.25
N ASP A 59 -9.84 20.01 -4.48
CA ASP A 59 -10.14 21.39 -4.91
C ASP A 59 -8.93 22.34 -4.77
N GLY A 60 -7.77 21.80 -4.35
CA GLY A 60 -6.54 22.58 -4.16
C GLY A 60 -6.49 23.37 -2.85
N THR A 61 -7.49 23.28 -1.97
CA THR A 61 -7.53 24.03 -0.70
C THR A 61 -6.61 23.48 0.38
N LEU A 62 -6.27 22.20 0.29
CA LEU A 62 -5.34 21.56 1.22
C LEU A 62 -3.92 21.56 0.63
N PRO A 63 -2.88 21.78 1.45
CA PRO A 63 -1.50 21.70 0.98
C PRO A 63 -1.20 20.35 0.31
N GLY A 64 -0.67 20.39 -0.90
CA GLY A 64 -0.37 19.19 -1.69
C GLY A 64 -1.61 18.50 -2.29
N ASN A 65 -2.78 19.12 -2.23
CA ASN A 65 -4.01 18.59 -2.81
C ASN A 65 -4.13 19.02 -4.28
N GLU A 66 -4.35 18.06 -5.17
CA GLU A 66 -4.59 18.35 -6.59
C GLU A 66 -5.99 18.92 -6.81
N VAL A 67 -6.15 19.60 -7.95
CA VAL A 67 -7.47 20.07 -8.41
C VAL A 67 -8.00 19.08 -9.44
N ILE A 68 -8.90 18.20 -9.03
CA ILE A 68 -9.57 17.25 -9.92
C ILE A 68 -11.05 17.60 -10.02
N VAL A 69 -11.45 18.13 -11.16
CA VAL A 69 -12.85 18.47 -11.43
C VAL A 69 -13.61 17.21 -11.81
N GLN A 70 -14.62 16.87 -11.01
CA GLN A 70 -15.50 15.75 -11.28
C GLN A 70 -16.62 16.11 -12.26
N SER A 71 -17.25 17.28 -12.09
CA SER A 71 -18.27 17.76 -13.01
C SER A 71 -18.36 19.29 -13.04
N LYS A 72 -18.87 19.80 -14.15
CA LYS A 72 -19.26 21.21 -14.31
C LYS A 72 -20.69 21.22 -14.82
N ALA A 73 -21.64 21.64 -14.00
CA ALA A 73 -23.03 21.75 -14.38
C ALA A 73 -23.63 23.01 -13.77
N ASP A 74 -24.44 23.75 -14.54
CA ASP A 74 -25.18 24.94 -14.09
C ASP A 74 -24.31 26.01 -13.40
N GLY A 75 -23.07 26.18 -13.90
CA GLY A 75 -22.12 27.12 -13.31
C GLY A 75 -21.47 26.65 -12.01
N GLN A 76 -21.83 25.47 -11.50
CA GLN A 76 -21.20 24.84 -10.33
C GLN A 76 -20.12 23.86 -10.76
N VAL A 77 -18.98 23.89 -10.03
CA VAL A 77 -17.89 22.93 -10.17
C VAL A 77 -17.91 22.00 -8.96
N THR A 78 -17.98 20.70 -9.21
CA THR A 78 -17.77 19.70 -8.17
C THR A 78 -16.41 19.07 -8.35
N TYR A 79 -15.73 18.81 -7.23
CA TYR A 79 -14.40 18.23 -7.22
C TYR A 79 -14.45 16.76 -6.82
N ALA A 80 -13.56 15.97 -7.39
CA ALA A 80 -13.43 14.57 -7.05
C ALA A 80 -13.06 14.39 -5.58
N ARG A 81 -13.48 13.25 -5.03
CA ARG A 81 -13.07 12.77 -3.70
C ARG A 81 -12.73 11.32 -3.80
N ALA A 82 -11.73 10.90 -3.07
CA ALA A 82 -11.47 9.48 -2.89
C ALA A 82 -12.64 8.82 -2.15
N VAL A 83 -12.97 7.58 -2.51
CA VAL A 83 -14.19 6.89 -2.07
C VAL A 83 -13.87 5.51 -1.51
N GLY A 84 -14.50 5.20 -0.40
CA GLY A 84 -14.54 3.86 0.19
C GLY A 84 -13.30 3.47 0.99
N PRO A 85 -13.28 2.24 1.51
CA PRO A 85 -12.20 1.74 2.37
C PRO A 85 -10.81 1.77 1.75
N MET A 86 -10.71 1.69 0.43
CA MET A 86 -9.46 1.70 -0.33
C MET A 86 -9.24 3.04 -1.06
N GLN A 87 -10.03 4.08 -0.76
CA GLN A 87 -9.89 5.45 -1.21
C GLN A 87 -9.67 5.61 -2.73
N PHE A 88 -10.54 4.99 -3.53
CA PHE A 88 -10.51 5.11 -4.98
C PHE A 88 -10.95 6.47 -5.49
N LEU A 89 -10.24 7.03 -6.44
CA LEU A 89 -10.77 8.11 -7.27
C LEU A 89 -11.87 7.59 -8.20
N PRO A 90 -12.89 8.41 -8.53
CA PRO A 90 -14.00 7.99 -9.38
C PRO A 90 -13.55 7.44 -10.73
N GLY A 91 -12.54 8.05 -11.38
CA GLY A 91 -11.99 7.58 -12.66
C GLY A 91 -11.31 6.21 -12.54
N THR A 92 -10.48 6.03 -11.52
CA THR A 92 -9.83 4.74 -11.26
C THR A 92 -10.84 3.67 -10.88
N TRP A 93 -11.85 4.02 -10.07
CA TRP A 93 -12.95 3.10 -9.75
C TRP A 93 -13.68 2.65 -11.00
N ALA A 94 -14.08 3.57 -11.88
CA ALA A 94 -14.79 3.24 -13.12
C ALA A 94 -14.04 2.20 -13.97
N ARG A 95 -12.71 2.18 -13.92
CA ARG A 95 -11.87 1.26 -14.69
C ARG A 95 -11.65 -0.09 -14.02
N TYR A 96 -11.47 -0.09 -12.69
CA TYR A 96 -11.04 -1.29 -11.95
C TYR A 96 -12.12 -1.88 -11.06
N ALA A 97 -13.31 -1.30 -11.01
CA ALA A 97 -14.44 -1.78 -10.21
C ALA A 97 -14.60 -3.30 -10.33
N ALA A 98 -14.83 -3.96 -9.21
CA ALA A 98 -14.94 -5.40 -9.14
C ALA A 98 -15.93 -5.81 -8.05
N ASP A 99 -16.70 -6.86 -8.32
CA ASP A 99 -17.56 -7.50 -7.33
C ASP A 99 -16.77 -8.56 -6.56
N GLY A 100 -16.25 -8.17 -5.41
CA GLY A 100 -15.46 -9.04 -4.52
C GLY A 100 -16.32 -9.83 -3.55
N LYS A 101 -17.55 -9.38 -3.30
CA LYS A 101 -18.49 -10.07 -2.41
C LYS A 101 -19.39 -11.06 -3.15
N GLY A 102 -19.47 -10.99 -4.50
CA GLY A 102 -20.18 -11.96 -5.34
C GLY A 102 -21.71 -11.75 -5.41
N ASP A 103 -22.19 -10.50 -5.28
CA ASP A 103 -23.62 -10.19 -5.35
C ASP A 103 -24.04 -9.54 -6.68
N GLY A 104 -23.13 -9.42 -7.63
CA GLY A 104 -23.35 -8.84 -8.96
C GLY A 104 -23.23 -7.32 -9.00
N VAL A 105 -22.88 -6.65 -7.91
CA VAL A 105 -22.75 -5.18 -7.82
C VAL A 105 -21.38 -4.83 -7.28
N ALA A 106 -20.63 -4.00 -7.97
CA ALA A 106 -19.38 -3.43 -7.47
C ALA A 106 -19.67 -2.12 -6.73
N ASP A 107 -19.42 -2.10 -5.42
CA ASP A 107 -19.65 -0.94 -4.54
C ASP A 107 -18.30 -0.45 -3.96
N PRO A 108 -17.86 0.79 -4.25
CA PRO A 108 -16.59 1.30 -3.70
C PRO A 108 -16.61 1.44 -2.18
N GLN A 109 -17.80 1.50 -1.55
CA GLN A 109 -17.95 1.53 -0.09
C GLN A 109 -17.90 0.14 0.54
N ASN A 110 -17.92 -0.93 -0.26
CA ASN A 110 -17.80 -2.28 0.23
C ASN A 110 -16.34 -2.71 0.31
N LEU A 111 -15.94 -3.28 1.45
CA LEU A 111 -14.56 -3.66 1.72
C LEU A 111 -14.07 -4.81 0.82
N TYR A 112 -14.94 -5.77 0.46
CA TYR A 112 -14.56 -6.85 -0.45
C TYR A 112 -14.38 -6.36 -1.87
N ASP A 113 -15.31 -5.53 -2.35
CA ASP A 113 -15.31 -5.00 -3.71
C ASP A 113 -14.13 -4.04 -3.93
N SER A 114 -13.96 -3.09 -3.02
CA SER A 114 -12.87 -2.13 -3.09
C SER A 114 -11.50 -2.79 -2.94
N THR A 115 -11.37 -3.84 -2.12
CA THR A 115 -10.11 -4.57 -2.00
C THR A 115 -9.78 -5.37 -3.27
N LEU A 116 -10.78 -6.02 -3.90
CA LEU A 116 -10.55 -6.71 -5.17
C LEU A 116 -10.21 -5.72 -6.29
N ALA A 117 -10.88 -4.58 -6.32
CA ALA A 117 -10.54 -3.50 -7.25
C ALA A 117 -9.09 -3.01 -7.05
N ALA A 118 -8.63 -2.83 -5.79
CA ALA A 118 -7.27 -2.46 -5.46
C ALA A 118 -6.26 -3.52 -5.94
N ALA A 119 -6.57 -4.80 -5.74
CA ALA A 119 -5.74 -5.89 -6.23
C ALA A 119 -5.61 -5.87 -7.76
N ARG A 120 -6.71 -5.70 -8.49
CA ARG A 120 -6.71 -5.56 -9.95
C ARG A 120 -5.90 -4.36 -10.43
N TYR A 121 -6.03 -3.23 -9.74
CA TYR A 121 -5.27 -2.02 -10.06
C TYR A 121 -3.78 -2.23 -9.83
N LEU A 122 -3.36 -2.79 -8.70
CA LEU A 122 -1.96 -3.08 -8.39
C LEU A 122 -1.33 -4.09 -9.35
N CYS A 123 -2.10 -5.05 -9.85
CA CYS A 123 -1.66 -6.05 -10.83
C CYS A 123 -1.67 -5.54 -12.27
N SER A 124 -2.33 -4.42 -12.55
CA SER A 124 -2.46 -3.92 -13.92
C SER A 124 -1.10 -3.60 -14.54
N GLY A 125 -1.03 -3.72 -15.88
CA GLY A 125 0.24 -3.54 -16.60
C GLY A 125 1.15 -4.78 -16.56
N GLY A 126 0.64 -5.94 -16.12
CA GLY A 126 1.40 -7.20 -16.13
C GLY A 126 2.47 -7.28 -15.05
N LEU A 127 2.29 -6.57 -13.94
CA LEU A 127 3.27 -6.57 -12.84
C LEU A 127 3.27 -7.92 -12.10
N ASN A 128 4.47 -8.37 -11.74
CA ASN A 128 4.69 -9.49 -10.84
C ASN A 128 5.03 -8.97 -9.43
N LEU A 129 4.06 -8.98 -8.54
CA LEU A 129 4.20 -8.47 -7.17
C LEU A 129 4.89 -9.44 -6.19
N ARG A 130 5.60 -10.45 -6.72
CA ARG A 130 6.62 -11.22 -5.99
C ARG A 130 8.00 -10.57 -6.12
N ASP A 131 8.15 -9.66 -7.07
CA ASP A 131 9.36 -8.86 -7.29
C ASP A 131 9.27 -7.56 -6.48
N PRO A 132 10.19 -7.31 -5.53
CA PRO A 132 10.16 -6.11 -4.69
C PRO A 132 10.17 -4.80 -5.47
N GLN A 133 10.86 -4.73 -6.61
CA GLN A 133 10.90 -3.53 -7.44
C GLN A 133 9.53 -3.23 -8.05
N GLN A 134 8.84 -4.28 -8.52
CA GLN A 134 7.51 -4.14 -9.10
C GLN A 134 6.44 -3.87 -8.04
N VAL A 135 6.61 -4.42 -6.82
CA VAL A 135 5.79 -4.02 -5.66
C VAL A 135 5.91 -2.52 -5.39
N MET A 136 7.13 -2.00 -5.33
CA MET A 136 7.36 -0.58 -5.10
C MET A 136 6.72 0.27 -6.21
N ALA A 137 6.91 -0.10 -7.48
CA ALA A 137 6.31 0.59 -8.61
C ALA A 137 4.76 0.58 -8.53
N ALA A 138 4.16 -0.54 -8.15
CA ALA A 138 2.71 -0.66 -7.97
C ALA A 138 2.19 0.24 -6.84
N ILE A 139 2.90 0.31 -5.71
CA ILE A 139 2.52 1.17 -4.57
C ILE A 139 2.65 2.64 -4.94
N LEU A 140 3.74 3.04 -5.59
CA LEU A 140 3.95 4.43 -6.04
C LEU A 140 2.94 4.86 -7.10
N ARG A 141 2.44 3.94 -7.91
CA ARG A 141 1.33 4.19 -8.83
C ARG A 141 0.00 4.35 -8.07
N TYR A 142 -0.18 3.61 -6.97
CA TYR A 142 -1.36 3.76 -6.10
C TYR A 142 -1.37 5.11 -5.39
N ASN A 143 -0.23 5.51 -4.86
CA ASN A 143 0.00 6.81 -4.24
C ASN A 143 1.48 7.20 -4.41
N ASN A 144 1.73 8.29 -5.13
CA ASN A 144 3.07 8.75 -5.50
C ASN A 144 3.81 9.41 -4.32
N SER A 145 3.97 8.67 -3.23
CA SER A 145 4.70 9.11 -2.03
C SER A 145 5.57 8.01 -1.47
N MET A 146 6.85 8.29 -1.32
CA MET A 146 7.79 7.35 -0.68
C MET A 146 7.44 7.08 0.78
N ALA A 147 7.00 8.11 1.54
CA ALA A 147 6.55 7.93 2.91
C ALA A 147 5.33 6.99 2.96
N TYR A 148 4.40 7.14 2.02
CA TYR A 148 3.27 6.22 1.87
C TYR A 148 3.74 4.80 1.59
N ALA A 149 4.61 4.62 0.59
CA ALA A 149 5.11 3.31 0.21
C ALA A 149 5.83 2.59 1.36
N GLN A 150 6.69 3.29 2.08
CA GLN A 150 7.39 2.75 3.25
C GLN A 150 6.41 2.34 4.37
N ASN A 151 5.40 3.16 4.63
CA ASN A 151 4.36 2.83 5.61
C ASN A 151 3.55 1.59 5.18
N VAL A 152 3.13 1.51 3.91
CA VAL A 152 2.43 0.34 3.37
C VAL A 152 3.26 -0.92 3.54
N LEU A 153 4.54 -0.89 3.14
CA LEU A 153 5.45 -2.05 3.25
C LEU A 153 5.72 -2.43 4.71
N GLY A 154 5.91 -1.45 5.58
CA GLY A 154 6.08 -1.69 7.02
C GLY A 154 4.86 -2.40 7.63
N TRP A 155 3.65 -1.94 7.34
CA TRP A 155 2.44 -2.61 7.81
C TRP A 155 2.21 -3.97 7.13
N ALA A 156 2.52 -4.09 5.83
CA ALA A 156 2.44 -5.38 5.15
C ALA A 156 3.37 -6.42 5.81
N ALA A 157 4.59 -6.04 6.14
CA ALA A 157 5.53 -6.89 6.88
C ALA A 157 5.02 -7.24 8.28
N ALA A 158 4.44 -6.27 8.99
CA ALA A 158 3.84 -6.49 10.32
C ALA A 158 2.72 -7.53 10.25
N TYR A 159 1.84 -7.44 9.25
CA TYR A 159 0.77 -8.42 9.07
C TYR A 159 1.28 -9.80 8.65
N ALA A 160 2.40 -9.88 7.95
CA ALA A 160 3.01 -11.15 7.58
C ALA A 160 3.74 -11.84 8.74
N THR A 161 4.40 -11.06 9.62
CA THR A 161 5.31 -11.57 10.65
C THR A 161 4.80 -11.43 12.08
N GLY A 162 3.79 -10.59 12.31
CA GLY A 162 3.32 -10.20 13.65
C GLY A 162 4.19 -9.16 14.36
N VAL A 163 5.23 -8.65 13.71
CA VAL A 163 6.10 -7.60 14.27
C VAL A 163 5.55 -6.22 13.92
N VAL A 164 5.20 -5.42 14.93
CA VAL A 164 4.67 -4.06 14.73
C VAL A 164 5.81 -3.11 14.34
N PRO A 165 5.67 -2.34 13.24
CA PRO A 165 6.69 -1.37 12.87
C PRO A 165 6.72 -0.20 13.86
N VAL A 166 7.92 0.22 14.26
CA VAL A 166 8.11 1.30 15.26
C VAL A 166 8.65 2.61 14.67
N ASP A 167 9.44 2.53 13.60
CA ASP A 167 10.15 3.67 13.01
C ASP A 167 9.67 3.96 11.57
N LEU A 168 8.35 4.04 11.39
CA LEU A 168 7.80 4.45 10.12
C LEU A 168 7.88 5.98 9.95
N PRO A 169 8.18 6.48 8.75
CA PRO A 169 8.20 7.91 8.50
C PRO A 169 6.85 8.54 8.80
N PRO A 170 6.81 9.73 9.41
CA PRO A 170 5.57 10.41 9.70
C PRO A 170 4.84 10.75 8.40
N MET A 171 3.59 10.36 8.32
CA MET A 171 2.69 10.83 7.27
C MET A 171 2.08 12.15 7.74
N THR A 172 2.73 13.26 7.40
CA THR A 172 2.27 14.60 7.75
C THR A 172 1.52 15.22 6.59
N GLY A 173 0.34 15.74 6.88
CA GLY A 173 -0.53 16.39 5.89
C GLY A 173 -1.64 15.49 5.34
N PRO A 174 -2.45 16.03 4.43
CA PRO A 174 -3.39 15.22 3.66
C PRO A 174 -2.63 14.16 2.87
N PRO A 175 -3.29 13.06 2.48
CA PRO A 175 -2.65 12.10 1.58
C PRO A 175 -2.05 12.86 0.40
N PRO A 176 -0.83 12.51 -0.02
CA PRO A 176 -0.17 13.21 -1.11
C PRO A 176 -1.06 13.24 -2.33
N PRO A 177 -0.97 14.29 -3.14
CA PRO A 177 -1.77 14.40 -4.34
C PRO A 177 -1.53 13.16 -5.20
N LEU A 178 -2.63 12.55 -5.60
CA LEU A 178 -2.60 11.52 -6.62
C LEU A 178 -2.17 12.22 -7.91
N GLY A 179 -0.90 12.09 -8.29
CA GLY A 179 -0.36 12.77 -9.45
C GLY A 179 -1.16 12.43 -10.72
N GLY A 180 -1.22 13.34 -11.70
CA GLY A 180 -1.92 13.12 -12.98
C GLY A 180 -1.49 11.84 -13.71
N ALA A 181 -0.29 11.32 -13.44
CA ALA A 181 0.17 10.02 -13.89
C ALA A 181 -0.72 8.85 -13.41
N HIS A 182 -1.50 9.05 -12.35
CA HIS A 182 -2.40 8.06 -11.80
C HIS A 182 -3.61 7.79 -12.72
N ASP A 183 -4.11 8.82 -13.40
CA ASP A 183 -5.29 8.70 -14.28
C ASP A 183 -4.92 8.62 -15.77
N GLU A 184 -3.77 9.19 -16.18
CA GLU A 184 -3.38 9.30 -17.59
C GLU A 184 -2.64 8.07 -18.12
N HIS A 185 -1.98 7.30 -17.23
CA HIS A 185 -1.20 6.12 -17.61
C HIS A 185 -1.50 4.91 -16.73
N PRO A 186 -2.71 4.35 -16.80
CA PRO A 186 -3.12 3.21 -15.97
C PRO A 186 -2.37 1.90 -16.29
N GLU A 187 -1.67 1.83 -17.40
CA GLU A 187 -0.77 0.74 -17.79
C GLU A 187 0.59 0.78 -17.07
N GLY A 188 0.80 1.74 -16.19
CA GLY A 188 2.06 1.94 -15.49
C GLY A 188 2.70 3.26 -15.85
N LEU A 189 3.83 3.53 -15.27
CA LEU A 189 4.64 4.68 -15.58
C LEU A 189 4.95 4.67 -17.08
N GLY A 190 4.48 5.68 -17.79
CA GLY A 190 4.51 5.75 -19.24
C GLY A 190 5.90 5.46 -19.82
N PRO A 191 5.99 5.06 -21.10
CA PRO A 191 7.20 4.51 -21.70
C PRO A 191 8.40 5.48 -21.78
N ASN A 192 8.27 6.72 -21.33
CA ASN A 192 9.28 7.76 -21.45
C ASN A 192 9.72 8.42 -20.14
N LEU A 193 9.30 7.94 -18.97
CA LEU A 193 9.88 8.43 -17.72
C LEU A 193 11.19 7.69 -17.44
N PRO A 194 12.32 8.40 -17.35
CA PRO A 194 13.59 7.79 -16.97
C PRO A 194 13.47 7.35 -15.51
N MET A 195 13.19 6.07 -15.33
CA MET A 195 13.04 5.46 -14.03
C MET A 195 14.34 4.80 -13.61
N ASN A 196 14.76 5.04 -12.38
CA ASN A 196 15.80 4.23 -11.78
C ASN A 196 15.19 2.89 -11.26
N VAL A 197 16.05 2.01 -10.77
CA VAL A 197 15.67 0.69 -10.23
C VAL A 197 14.63 0.71 -9.10
N ILE A 198 14.31 1.88 -8.57
CA ILE A 198 13.36 2.10 -7.47
C ILE A 198 12.01 2.61 -7.98
N GLY A 199 11.89 2.87 -9.27
CA GLY A 199 10.66 3.41 -9.87
C GLY A 199 10.46 4.91 -9.67
N LEU A 200 11.50 5.64 -9.25
CA LEU A 200 11.46 7.09 -9.10
C LEU A 200 12.10 7.79 -10.31
N PRO A 201 11.67 9.02 -10.65
CA PRO A 201 12.39 9.85 -11.60
C PRO A 201 13.87 9.97 -11.23
N ALA A 202 14.75 9.99 -12.22
CA ALA A 202 16.21 9.97 -11.99
C ALA A 202 16.73 11.21 -11.22
N ASP A 203 15.98 12.29 -11.22
CA ASP A 203 16.25 13.54 -10.53
C ASP A 203 15.66 13.60 -9.11
N ASP A 204 14.85 12.62 -8.70
CA ASP A 204 14.31 12.56 -7.35
C ASP A 204 15.46 12.31 -6.33
N PRO A 205 15.59 13.15 -5.29
CA PRO A 205 16.61 12.97 -4.25
C PRO A 205 16.56 11.59 -3.57
N LEU A 206 15.38 10.99 -3.45
CA LEU A 206 15.17 9.67 -2.87
C LEU A 206 15.61 8.53 -3.80
N ALA A 207 15.76 8.80 -5.10
CA ALA A 207 16.31 7.84 -6.07
C ALA A 207 17.75 7.40 -5.72
N ARG A 208 18.46 8.17 -4.91
CA ARG A 208 19.83 7.92 -4.45
C ARG A 208 19.90 7.27 -3.08
N THR A 209 18.77 7.14 -2.40
CA THR A 209 18.71 6.51 -1.08
C THR A 209 18.51 5.00 -1.25
N PRO A 210 19.39 4.13 -0.76
CA PRO A 210 19.18 2.70 -0.82
C PRO A 210 17.92 2.37 -0.01
N LEU A 211 16.87 1.96 -0.70
CA LEU A 211 15.70 1.35 -0.06
C LEU A 211 16.15 0.08 0.64
N ILE A 212 15.61 -0.14 1.83
CA ILE A 212 15.84 -1.27 2.71
C ILE A 212 16.34 -2.48 1.93
N ASP A 213 17.56 -2.94 2.26
CA ASP A 213 18.12 -4.19 1.74
C ASP A 213 17.25 -5.36 2.23
N LEU A 214 16.26 -5.70 1.43
CA LEU A 214 15.42 -6.88 1.63
C LEU A 214 16.17 -8.15 1.23
N GLY A 215 17.45 -8.23 1.65
CA GLY A 215 18.23 -9.45 1.55
C GLY A 215 18.53 -9.85 0.12
N GLN A 216 19.46 -9.16 -0.52
CA GLN A 216 20.21 -9.79 -1.59
C GLN A 216 20.93 -11.01 -0.99
N PRO A 217 20.82 -12.20 -1.59
CA PRO A 217 21.69 -13.31 -1.19
C PRO A 217 23.12 -12.86 -1.43
N GLN A 218 23.87 -12.60 -0.37
CA GLN A 218 25.29 -12.34 -0.47
C GLN A 218 25.93 -13.56 -1.13
N PRO A 219 26.78 -13.37 -2.15
CA PRO A 219 27.54 -14.48 -2.67
C PRO A 219 28.36 -15.09 -1.52
N ALA A 220 28.21 -16.39 -1.34
CA ALA A 220 28.96 -17.16 -0.35
C ALA A 220 30.44 -17.03 -0.65
N GLY A 221 31.11 -16.10 0.00
CA GLY A 221 32.53 -15.85 -0.17
C GLY A 221 33.05 -14.80 0.81
N SER A 222 33.68 -15.32 1.88
CA SER A 222 34.49 -14.57 2.84
C SER A 222 33.82 -13.88 4.02
N GLN A 223 33.05 -14.58 4.82
CA GLN A 223 33.03 -14.28 6.25
C GLN A 223 34.21 -14.97 6.94
N ARG A 224 35.31 -14.24 7.10
CA ARG A 224 36.36 -14.59 8.01
C ARG A 224 35.81 -14.42 9.42
N TRP A 225 35.44 -15.52 10.06
CA TRP A 225 35.06 -15.54 11.47
C TRP A 225 36.25 -15.07 12.28
N MET A 226 36.23 -13.88 12.82
CA MET A 226 37.10 -13.51 13.92
C MET A 226 36.60 -14.27 15.14
N ALA A 227 37.42 -15.21 15.61
CA ALA A 227 37.19 -15.88 16.86
C ALA A 227 37.10 -14.88 18.02
N PRO A 228 36.10 -15.00 18.92
CA PRO A 228 36.05 -14.14 20.09
C PRO A 228 37.22 -14.44 20.99
N SER A 229 38.09 -13.46 21.23
CA SER A 229 39.07 -13.49 22.30
C SER A 229 38.35 -13.54 23.63
N GLN A 230 38.48 -14.66 24.31
CA GLN A 230 37.97 -14.91 25.65
C GLN A 230 38.68 -14.05 26.68
N THR A 231 38.00 -13.16 27.34
CA THR A 231 38.22 -12.83 28.73
C THR A 231 36.87 -12.50 29.37
N PRO A 232 36.44 -13.27 30.40
CA PRO A 232 35.19 -12.98 31.11
C PRO A 232 35.45 -11.85 32.11
N GLY A 233 34.87 -10.70 31.86
CA GLY A 233 34.69 -9.69 32.90
C GLY A 233 33.44 -10.00 33.70
N PRO A 234 33.38 -9.66 35.02
CA PRO A 234 32.24 -10.00 35.85
C PRO A 234 31.00 -9.23 35.46
N LEU A 235 29.88 -9.94 35.30
CA LEU A 235 28.56 -9.41 35.09
C LEU A 235 28.09 -8.62 36.33
N PRO A 236 27.48 -7.42 36.17
CA PRO A 236 26.80 -6.77 37.28
C PRO A 236 25.51 -7.55 37.60
N GLY A 237 25.31 -7.75 38.90
CA GLY A 237 24.31 -8.65 39.47
C GLY A 237 22.90 -8.49 38.98
N CYS A 238 22.31 -9.57 38.58
CA CYS A 238 20.88 -9.77 38.46
C CYS A 238 20.29 -9.95 39.86
N THR A 239 19.57 -8.95 40.32
CA THR A 239 18.65 -9.10 41.47
C THR A 239 17.25 -9.15 40.92
N ILE A 240 16.75 -10.36 40.57
CA ILE A 240 15.33 -10.79 40.68
C ILE A 240 15.28 -12.23 40.14
N ILE A 241 15.13 -13.16 41.07
CA ILE A 241 14.51 -14.47 41.09
C ILE A 241 14.47 -15.25 39.73
N CYS A 242 15.41 -16.18 39.56
CA CYS A 242 15.28 -17.32 38.66
C CYS A 242 14.55 -18.45 39.39
N ILE A 243 13.37 -18.83 38.96
CA ILE A 243 12.72 -20.12 39.27
C ILE A 243 12.98 -21.01 38.05
N GLY A 244 13.79 -22.02 38.20
CA GLY A 244 13.90 -23.19 37.35
C GLY A 244 13.57 -24.45 38.15
N PRO A 245 13.66 -25.61 37.55
CA PRO A 245 13.16 -26.18 36.33
C PRO A 245 11.77 -26.77 36.48
#